data_986f4d2e4974284ab1acbbc1b6c4bd89
#
_entry.id   986f4d2e4974284ab1acbbc1b6c4bd89
#
_cell.length_a   1.000
_cell.length_b   1.000
_cell.length_c   1.000
_cell.angle_alpha   90.00
_cell.angle_beta   90.00
_cell.angle_gamma   90.00
#
_symmetry.space_group_name_H-M   'P 1'
#
loop_
_entity.id
_entity.type
_entity.pdbx_description
1 polymer ?
#
loop_
_entity_poly.entity_id
_entity_poly.type
_entity_poly.pdbx_seq_one_letter_code
_entity_poly.pdbx_strand_id
1 'polypeptide(L)'
;MSKTNTRPSHGPAGGPGHGGPGRNLGVKGEKPKNFWGTVRRLFGYMSKRMVAIIAVFVLAIAAVIFQIQTPKVLGKATTEIFKGVMAGAQQMQQGQQVTKFPIDFDKIAQIIATVIVMYLISAVFNFLQQFIMTRVSQRTVYELRHDLEAKMNRVPISYYDTHTNGDIMSRAINDMDNIASTLQQNLTQFVTSAVTLIGVIVMMLSISWQLTLVALLMIPLSLIIVMIVAPKSQVFFADQQKSLGLLNNQVEETYGGHTIVKTFNHTEKDQEVFEKENQNLYAAGWKAQFISAIIMPLMNFVKNLGYVFVAVLGGVKVANGNMTLGDVQAFLQYTTQFSQPITQLASLMNTIQSTVASAERVFEVLDEEEMSNEKSGLPEEKDTPYKVRFENVQFGYTPDNLLMTDFNLDVKPGEMVAIVGPTGAGKTTLINLLERFYDVSGGSIRYDGVDTRDLSRDELRAQFSMVLQDTWLFTGSIYDNIKYGNDDATDEQIIEAAKAAHVDDFVRKLPEGYNTVLNEDVSNISQGQRQLITIARAFLANPDVLILDEATSSVDTRTEILIQKAMNRLLENRTSFVVAHRLSTIRDADNIIVMNHGSIVETGNHDTLMEKDGFYADLYNSQFSEEEAS
;
A
#
# COMPACT_ATOMS: atom_id res chain seq x y z
N MET A 1 -43.69 1.65 8.20
CA MET A 1 -42.40 2.25 8.60
C MET A 1 -41.29 1.32 8.18
N SER A 2 -40.80 1.53 6.98
CA SER A 2 -39.75 0.73 6.33
C SER A 2 -38.42 1.48 6.50
N LYS A 3 -37.43 0.85 7.13
CA LYS A 3 -36.04 1.38 7.24
C LYS A 3 -35.32 1.05 5.95
N THR A 4 -35.11 2.05 5.13
CA THR A 4 -34.21 1.99 3.96
C THR A 4 -32.75 1.94 4.42
N ASN A 5 -32.08 0.81 4.22
CA ASN A 5 -30.63 0.65 4.33
C ASN A 5 -29.98 1.30 3.09
N THR A 6 -29.36 2.45 3.26
CA THR A 6 -28.47 3.03 2.27
C THR A 6 -27.10 2.38 2.36
N ARG A 7 -26.70 1.62 1.33
CA ARG A 7 -25.34 1.15 1.12
C ARG A 7 -24.41 2.33 0.79
N PRO A 8 -23.19 2.39 1.31
CA PRO A 8 -22.22 3.40 0.90
C PRO A 8 -21.70 3.06 -0.51
N SER A 9 -21.79 4.04 -1.42
CA SER A 9 -21.19 3.98 -2.75
C SER A 9 -19.66 4.06 -2.63
N HIS A 10 -18.96 3.07 -3.18
CA HIS A 10 -17.50 3.12 -3.33
C HIS A 10 -17.15 4.03 -4.51
N GLY A 11 -16.41 5.11 -4.24
CA GLY A 11 -15.77 5.94 -5.25
C GLY A 11 -14.36 5.42 -5.58
N PRO A 12 -13.83 5.66 -6.79
CA PRO A 12 -12.52 5.16 -7.21
C PRO A 12 -11.37 5.81 -6.45
N ALA A 13 -10.31 5.04 -6.26
CA ALA A 13 -9.11 5.39 -5.50
C ALA A 13 -8.33 6.55 -6.14
N GLY A 14 -8.12 7.62 -5.40
CA GLY A 14 -7.30 8.76 -5.82
C GLY A 14 -5.81 8.42 -5.93
N GLY A 15 -5.17 8.89 -7.00
CA GLY A 15 -3.75 8.70 -7.31
C GLY A 15 -2.77 9.30 -6.29
N PRO A 16 -1.44 9.02 -6.41
CA PRO A 16 -0.44 9.33 -5.40
C PRO A 16 -0.12 10.82 -5.33
N GLY A 17 -0.72 11.52 -4.36
CA GLY A 17 -0.38 12.90 -4.03
C GLY A 17 0.84 12.99 -3.12
N HIS A 18 1.88 13.71 -3.54
CA HIS A 18 3.08 14.04 -2.75
C HIS A 18 2.70 14.70 -1.42
N GLY A 19 2.94 13.99 -0.31
CA GLY A 19 2.65 14.47 1.04
C GLY A 19 3.73 15.41 1.56
N GLY A 20 3.39 16.68 1.82
CA GLY A 20 4.20 17.60 2.60
C GLY A 20 4.17 17.28 4.11
N PRO A 21 5.12 17.77 4.93
CA PRO A 21 5.36 17.35 6.32
C PRO A 21 4.35 17.82 7.36
N GLY A 22 3.06 17.96 7.01
CA GLY A 22 2.00 18.40 7.94
C GLY A 22 0.76 17.51 8.00
N ARG A 23 0.73 16.39 7.31
CA ARG A 23 -0.50 15.65 7.00
C ARG A 23 -1.02 14.71 8.11
N ASN A 24 -0.29 14.48 9.20
CA ASN A 24 -0.61 13.42 10.17
C ASN A 24 -1.24 13.87 11.51
N LEU A 25 -1.63 15.13 11.68
CA LEU A 25 -2.13 15.61 12.98
C LEU A 25 -3.64 15.50 13.20
N GLY A 26 -4.43 15.02 12.25
CA GLY A 26 -5.90 15.07 12.32
C GLY A 26 -6.67 13.78 12.04
N VAL A 27 -6.08 12.77 11.43
CA VAL A 27 -6.75 11.49 11.20
C VAL A 27 -6.51 10.60 12.41
N LYS A 28 -7.57 10.16 13.11
CA LYS A 28 -7.48 9.04 14.04
C LYS A 28 -6.96 7.86 13.23
N GLY A 29 -5.65 7.59 13.32
CA GLY A 29 -5.08 6.37 12.75
C GLY A 29 -5.86 5.17 13.27
N GLU A 30 -6.14 4.22 12.43
CA GLU A 30 -6.75 2.96 12.85
C GLU A 30 -5.95 2.41 14.03
N LYS A 31 -6.66 2.11 15.11
CA LYS A 31 -6.01 1.53 16.29
C LYS A 31 -5.80 0.04 16.01
N PRO A 32 -4.59 -0.48 16.21
CA PRO A 32 -4.33 -1.91 16.06
C PRO A 32 -5.21 -2.72 17.00
N LYS A 33 -5.76 -3.81 16.51
CA LYS A 33 -6.59 -4.76 17.29
C LYS A 33 -5.73 -5.51 18.32
N ASN A 34 -4.51 -5.91 17.93
CA ASN A 34 -3.57 -6.67 18.76
C ASN A 34 -2.17 -6.03 18.78
N PHE A 35 -2.04 -4.89 19.47
CA PHE A 35 -0.79 -4.13 19.52
C PHE A 35 0.44 -4.97 19.92
N TRP A 36 0.37 -5.69 21.04
CA TRP A 36 1.53 -6.42 21.57
C TRP A 36 1.89 -7.67 20.75
N GLY A 37 0.90 -8.36 20.19
CA GLY A 37 1.12 -9.48 19.30
C GLY A 37 1.86 -9.05 18.01
N THR A 38 1.39 -7.98 17.40
CA THR A 38 2.00 -7.39 16.19
C THR A 38 3.42 -6.88 16.44
N VAL A 39 3.64 -6.16 17.55
CA VAL A 39 4.98 -5.70 17.95
C VAL A 39 5.92 -6.90 18.16
N ARG A 40 5.49 -7.94 18.88
CA ARG A 40 6.31 -9.14 19.10
C ARG A 40 6.68 -9.83 17.76
N ARG A 41 5.76 -9.92 16.84
CA ARG A 41 6.00 -10.50 15.51
C ARG A 41 6.98 -9.67 14.68
N LEU A 42 6.83 -8.34 14.69
CA LEU A 42 7.76 -7.43 14.02
C LEU A 42 9.18 -7.54 14.61
N PHE A 43 9.28 -7.63 15.94
CA PHE A 43 10.57 -7.93 16.61
C PHE A 43 11.11 -9.31 16.23
N GLY A 44 10.27 -10.29 15.92
CA GLY A 44 10.66 -11.60 15.39
C GLY A 44 11.48 -11.49 14.11
N TYR A 45 11.04 -10.66 13.15
CA TYR A 45 11.80 -10.37 11.92
C TYR A 45 13.15 -9.70 12.20
N MET A 46 13.20 -8.84 13.22
CA MET A 46 14.43 -8.15 13.62
C MET A 46 15.38 -9.05 14.44
N SER A 47 14.87 -10.12 15.06
CA SER A 47 15.62 -10.97 16.00
C SER A 47 16.87 -11.61 15.42
N LYS A 48 16.86 -11.92 14.12
CA LYS A 48 18.03 -12.43 13.38
C LYS A 48 19.23 -11.47 13.43
N ARG A 49 19.02 -10.19 13.82
CA ARG A 49 20.02 -9.11 13.87
C ARG A 49 20.12 -8.48 15.26
N MET A 50 19.76 -9.22 16.30
CA MET A 50 19.72 -8.72 17.67
C MET A 50 21.05 -8.12 18.13
N VAL A 51 22.18 -8.70 17.73
CA VAL A 51 23.51 -8.16 18.06
C VAL A 51 23.69 -6.74 17.49
N ALA A 52 23.28 -6.50 16.25
CA ALA A 52 23.34 -5.18 15.62
C ALA A 52 22.40 -4.18 16.32
N ILE A 53 21.21 -4.61 16.73
CA ILE A 53 20.24 -3.77 17.47
C ILE A 53 20.78 -3.41 18.83
N ILE A 54 21.37 -4.35 19.56
CA ILE A 54 22.03 -4.07 20.86
C ILE A 54 23.17 -3.08 20.66
N ALA A 55 23.99 -3.25 19.63
CA ALA A 55 25.07 -2.31 19.33
C ALA A 55 24.53 -0.90 19.05
N VAL A 56 23.40 -0.76 18.30
CA VAL A 56 22.71 0.53 18.06
C VAL A 56 22.31 1.17 19.39
N PHE A 57 21.69 0.42 20.30
CA PHE A 57 21.28 0.97 21.61
C PHE A 57 22.48 1.37 22.48
N VAL A 58 23.54 0.58 22.52
CA VAL A 58 24.76 0.92 23.23
C VAL A 58 25.40 2.20 22.70
N LEU A 59 25.52 2.32 21.38
CA LEU A 59 26.03 3.53 20.70
C LEU A 59 25.14 4.74 20.97
N ALA A 60 23.80 4.56 20.94
CA ALA A 60 22.85 5.61 21.26
C ALA A 60 23.05 6.15 22.71
N ILE A 61 23.11 5.24 23.67
CA ILE A 61 23.31 5.59 25.06
C ILE A 61 24.67 6.31 25.25
N ALA A 62 25.73 5.79 24.64
CA ALA A 62 27.05 6.40 24.71
C ALA A 62 27.06 7.81 24.10
N ALA A 63 26.46 7.99 22.91
CA ALA A 63 26.34 9.30 22.25
C ALA A 63 25.61 10.33 23.13
N VAL A 64 24.49 9.91 23.73
CA VAL A 64 23.67 10.76 24.61
C VAL A 64 24.43 11.11 25.89
N ILE A 65 25.20 10.18 26.52
CA ILE A 65 26.00 10.45 27.70
C ILE A 65 27.02 11.58 27.45
N PHE A 66 27.75 11.52 26.33
CA PHE A 66 28.68 12.59 25.95
C PHE A 66 27.93 13.92 25.70
N GLN A 67 26.79 13.88 25.03
CA GLN A 67 25.98 15.07 24.77
C GLN A 67 25.46 15.74 26.05
N ILE A 68 24.97 14.93 27.02
CA ILE A 68 24.40 15.44 28.29
C ILE A 68 25.48 16.01 29.21
N GLN A 69 26.73 15.51 29.18
CA GLN A 69 27.81 16.04 29.98
C GLN A 69 28.36 17.38 29.48
N THR A 70 28.21 17.67 28.21
CA THR A 70 28.75 18.87 27.55
C THR A 70 28.36 20.19 28.22
N PRO A 71 27.08 20.44 28.62
CA PRO A 71 26.71 21.69 29.31
C PRO A 71 27.44 21.90 30.63
N LYS A 72 27.64 20.83 31.40
CA LYS A 72 28.36 20.90 32.68
C LYS A 72 29.86 21.20 32.50
N VAL A 73 30.47 20.60 31.46
CA VAL A 73 31.89 20.88 31.15
C VAL A 73 32.05 22.31 30.63
N LEU A 74 31.15 22.76 29.73
CA LEU A 74 31.17 24.14 29.21
C LEU A 74 30.94 25.17 30.34
N GLY A 75 30.09 24.86 31.33
CA GLY A 75 29.85 25.68 32.50
C GLY A 75 31.13 25.95 33.33
N LYS A 76 32.09 25.02 33.33
CA LYS A 76 33.39 25.25 33.99
C LYS A 76 34.15 26.40 33.32
N ALA A 77 34.09 26.53 31.98
CA ALA A 77 34.74 27.65 31.30
C ALA A 77 34.13 29.00 31.73
N THR A 78 32.79 29.06 31.82
CA THR A 78 32.09 30.26 32.30
C THR A 78 32.49 30.59 33.76
N THR A 79 32.63 29.58 34.60
CA THR A 79 33.10 29.76 36.00
C THR A 79 34.52 30.31 36.07
N GLU A 80 35.43 29.85 35.21
CA GLU A 80 36.83 30.37 35.19
C GLU A 80 36.88 31.82 34.66
N ILE A 81 36.07 32.16 33.67
CA ILE A 81 35.93 33.56 33.21
C ILE A 81 35.42 34.46 34.34
N PHE A 82 34.37 34.00 35.05
CA PHE A 82 33.77 34.75 36.13
C PHE A 82 34.76 34.96 37.30
N LYS A 83 35.51 33.92 37.68
CA LYS A 83 36.57 34.04 38.70
C LYS A 83 37.63 35.06 38.35
N GLY A 84 38.10 35.05 37.09
CA GLY A 84 39.07 36.02 36.61
C GLY A 84 38.55 37.48 36.60
N VAL A 85 37.28 37.66 36.22
CA VAL A 85 36.62 38.98 36.29
C VAL A 85 36.48 39.47 37.73
N MET A 86 36.03 38.59 38.65
CA MET A 86 35.89 38.93 40.08
C MET A 86 37.23 39.26 40.73
N ALA A 87 38.27 38.48 40.44
CA ALA A 87 39.63 38.74 40.96
C ALA A 87 40.17 40.09 40.47
N GLY A 88 39.96 40.42 39.19
CA GLY A 88 40.34 41.73 38.64
C GLY A 88 39.55 42.91 39.24
N ALA A 89 38.22 42.70 39.46
CA ALA A 89 37.39 43.70 40.15
C ALA A 89 37.85 43.94 41.61
N GLN A 90 38.27 42.88 42.31
CA GLN A 90 38.81 42.96 43.67
C GLN A 90 40.12 43.71 43.69
N GLN A 91 41.02 43.49 42.73
CA GLN A 91 42.28 44.25 42.57
C GLN A 91 42.02 45.74 42.29
N MET A 92 41.02 46.08 41.48
CA MET A 92 40.58 47.46 41.24
C MET A 92 40.09 48.14 42.54
N GLN A 93 39.32 47.42 43.36
CA GLN A 93 38.86 47.96 44.63
C GLN A 93 40.02 48.20 45.64
N GLN A 94 41.11 47.47 45.50
CA GLN A 94 42.33 47.62 46.31
C GLN A 94 43.25 48.73 45.76
N GLY A 95 42.80 49.49 44.76
CA GLY A 95 43.59 50.62 44.22
C GLY A 95 44.66 50.21 43.21
N GLN A 96 44.70 48.98 42.74
CA GLN A 96 45.62 48.50 41.71
C GLN A 96 45.08 48.83 40.31
N GLN A 97 45.91 49.40 39.44
CA GLN A 97 45.56 49.59 38.03
C GLN A 97 45.55 48.24 37.32
N VAL A 98 44.36 47.68 37.07
CA VAL A 98 44.19 46.42 36.34
C VAL A 98 44.06 46.75 34.84
N THR A 99 45.14 46.53 34.09
CA THR A 99 45.18 46.70 32.63
C THR A 99 44.63 45.48 31.90
N LYS A 100 44.66 44.30 32.54
CA LYS A 100 44.05 43.03 32.03
C LYS A 100 43.48 42.22 33.19
N PHE A 101 42.26 41.71 33.01
CA PHE A 101 41.69 40.77 33.99
C PHE A 101 42.50 39.47 34.02
N PRO A 102 42.75 38.88 35.22
CA PRO A 102 43.52 37.66 35.39
C PRO A 102 42.65 36.41 35.03
N ILE A 103 42.34 36.28 33.72
CA ILE A 103 41.58 35.17 33.17
C ILE A 103 42.58 34.14 32.63
N ASP A 104 42.42 32.89 33.06
CA ASP A 104 43.23 31.75 32.60
C ASP A 104 42.70 31.23 31.25
N PHE A 105 43.20 31.83 30.15
CA PHE A 105 42.82 31.46 28.80
C PHE A 105 43.29 30.05 28.41
N ASP A 106 44.41 29.57 28.96
CA ASP A 106 44.92 28.24 28.65
C ASP A 106 43.96 27.15 29.19
N LYS A 107 43.45 27.34 30.41
CA LYS A 107 42.46 26.47 31.02
C LYS A 107 41.12 26.50 30.28
N ILE A 108 40.69 27.67 29.84
CA ILE A 108 39.49 27.81 28.99
C ILE A 108 39.67 27.06 27.68
N ALA A 109 40.84 27.23 27.00
CA ALA A 109 41.15 26.53 25.77
C ALA A 109 41.13 24.99 25.95
N GLN A 110 41.67 24.47 27.06
CA GLN A 110 41.60 23.05 27.38
C GLN A 110 40.16 22.55 27.59
N ILE A 111 39.31 23.33 28.27
CA ILE A 111 37.87 23.00 28.44
C ILE A 111 37.16 22.98 27.09
N ILE A 112 37.39 24.00 26.24
CA ILE A 112 36.78 24.06 24.91
C ILE A 112 37.25 22.88 24.05
N ALA A 113 38.54 22.57 24.04
CA ALA A 113 39.09 21.41 23.33
C ALA A 113 38.41 20.09 23.80
N THR A 114 38.23 19.94 25.13
CA THR A 114 37.50 18.77 25.68
C THR A 114 36.07 18.71 25.17
N VAL A 115 35.34 19.82 25.15
CA VAL A 115 33.97 19.91 24.62
C VAL A 115 33.92 19.53 23.14
N ILE A 116 34.86 20.02 22.33
CA ILE A 116 34.96 19.67 20.91
C ILE A 116 35.18 18.17 20.73
N VAL A 117 36.10 17.57 21.51
CA VAL A 117 36.34 16.12 21.46
C VAL A 117 35.09 15.33 21.86
N MET A 118 34.36 15.77 22.90
CA MET A 118 33.10 15.12 23.31
C MET A 118 32.03 15.20 22.20
N TYR A 119 31.89 16.33 21.51
CA TYR A 119 30.97 16.43 20.40
C TYR A 119 31.39 15.56 19.23
N LEU A 120 32.68 15.49 18.89
CA LEU A 120 33.19 14.61 17.83
C LEU A 120 32.91 13.14 18.12
N ILE A 121 33.17 12.70 19.36
CA ILE A 121 32.87 11.32 19.79
C ILE A 121 31.36 11.04 19.68
N SER A 122 30.52 11.94 20.19
CA SER A 122 29.08 11.83 20.09
C SER A 122 28.61 11.76 18.64
N ALA A 123 29.17 12.60 17.76
CA ALA A 123 28.85 12.61 16.33
C ALA A 123 29.22 11.28 15.64
N VAL A 124 30.40 10.72 15.95
CA VAL A 124 30.83 9.41 15.43
C VAL A 124 29.89 8.29 15.91
N PHE A 125 29.50 8.28 17.18
CA PHE A 125 28.58 7.28 17.70
C PHE A 125 27.19 7.40 17.07
N ASN A 126 26.67 8.61 16.90
CA ASN A 126 25.40 8.85 16.20
C ASN A 126 25.47 8.41 14.72
N PHE A 127 26.57 8.68 14.05
CA PHE A 127 26.77 8.22 12.67
C PHE A 127 26.78 6.69 12.56
N LEU A 128 27.56 6.01 13.41
CA LEU A 128 27.64 4.55 13.43
C LEU A 128 26.29 3.92 13.77
N GLN A 129 25.60 4.45 14.77
CA GLN A 129 24.25 4.05 15.17
C GLN A 129 23.27 4.13 14.00
N GLN A 130 23.23 5.29 13.32
CA GLN A 130 22.32 5.50 12.19
C GLN A 130 22.65 4.59 11.01
N PHE A 131 23.94 4.42 10.73
CA PHE A 131 24.40 3.54 9.66
C PHE A 131 24.00 2.07 9.88
N ILE A 132 24.21 1.56 11.11
CA ILE A 132 23.83 0.19 11.46
C ILE A 132 22.30 0.04 11.42
N MET A 133 21.55 1.00 12.03
CA MET A 133 20.09 0.93 12.08
C MET A 133 19.45 0.97 10.69
N THR A 134 19.97 1.79 9.79
CA THR A 134 19.49 1.83 8.39
C THR A 134 19.65 0.47 7.70
N ARG A 135 20.80 -0.20 7.89
CA ARG A 135 21.02 -1.54 7.31
C ARG A 135 20.09 -2.59 7.92
N VAL A 136 19.87 -2.57 9.24
CA VAL A 136 18.95 -3.49 9.91
C VAL A 136 17.53 -3.28 9.42
N SER A 137 17.06 -2.02 9.38
CA SER A 137 15.73 -1.66 8.93
C SER A 137 15.49 -2.09 7.47
N GLN A 138 16.36 -1.68 6.55
CA GLN A 138 16.21 -1.99 5.12
C GLN A 138 16.20 -3.51 4.85
N ARG A 139 17.02 -4.27 5.55
CA ARG A 139 17.04 -5.72 5.39
C ARG A 139 15.80 -6.40 5.98
N THR A 140 15.26 -5.87 7.09
CA THR A 140 14.01 -6.36 7.68
C THR A 140 12.83 -6.10 6.75
N VAL A 141 12.76 -4.90 6.17
CA VAL A 141 11.72 -4.54 5.19
C VAL A 141 11.83 -5.35 3.91
N TYR A 142 13.05 -5.61 3.43
CA TYR A 142 13.28 -6.49 2.28
C TYR A 142 12.72 -7.89 2.52
N GLU A 143 12.97 -8.49 3.70
CA GLU A 143 12.45 -9.82 4.04
C GLU A 143 10.91 -9.80 4.13
N LEU A 144 10.34 -8.76 4.76
CA LEU A 144 8.89 -8.61 4.84
C LEU A 144 8.23 -8.47 3.45
N ARG A 145 8.82 -7.67 2.55
CA ARG A 145 8.31 -7.52 1.17
C ARG A 145 8.40 -8.83 0.40
N HIS A 146 9.53 -9.54 0.53
CA HIS A 146 9.71 -10.84 -0.11
C HIS A 146 8.67 -11.86 0.36
N ASP A 147 8.46 -11.95 1.68
CA ASP A 147 7.47 -12.87 2.26
C ASP A 147 6.04 -12.49 1.83
N LEU A 148 5.74 -11.18 1.77
CA LEU A 148 4.43 -10.68 1.33
C LEU A 148 4.18 -11.00 -0.14
N GLU A 149 5.14 -10.75 -1.03
CA GLU A 149 5.04 -11.07 -2.47
C GLU A 149 4.86 -12.58 -2.68
N ALA A 150 5.70 -13.39 -2.05
CA ALA A 150 5.59 -14.84 -2.11
C ALA A 150 4.23 -15.34 -1.58
N LYS A 151 3.68 -14.68 -0.55
CA LYS A 151 2.36 -15.00 -0.01
C LYS A 151 1.24 -14.61 -0.97
N MET A 152 1.30 -13.41 -1.53
CA MET A 152 0.30 -12.94 -2.50
C MET A 152 0.17 -13.88 -3.70
N ASN A 153 1.25 -14.47 -4.18
CA ASN A 153 1.21 -15.46 -5.26
C ASN A 153 0.57 -16.81 -4.85
N ARG A 154 0.40 -17.09 -3.55
CA ARG A 154 -0.16 -18.35 -3.03
C ARG A 154 -1.54 -18.21 -2.41
N VAL A 155 -2.05 -16.99 -2.28
CA VAL A 155 -3.41 -16.74 -1.78
C VAL A 155 -4.42 -17.10 -2.87
N PRO A 156 -5.58 -17.70 -2.54
CA PRO A 156 -6.60 -18.03 -3.52
C PRO A 156 -7.22 -16.78 -4.14
N ILE A 157 -7.76 -16.92 -5.36
CA ILE A 157 -8.36 -15.80 -6.10
C ILE A 157 -9.52 -15.16 -5.34
N SER A 158 -10.22 -15.93 -4.50
CA SER A 158 -11.29 -15.44 -3.62
C SER A 158 -10.86 -14.30 -2.70
N TYR A 159 -9.59 -14.25 -2.31
CA TYR A 159 -9.03 -13.12 -1.57
C TYR A 159 -9.06 -11.83 -2.41
N TYR A 160 -8.68 -11.91 -3.69
CA TYR A 160 -8.66 -10.77 -4.61
C TYR A 160 -10.08 -10.30 -4.97
N ASP A 161 -11.04 -11.22 -5.06
CA ASP A 161 -12.44 -10.89 -5.34
C ASP A 161 -13.14 -10.22 -4.16
N THR A 162 -12.69 -10.50 -2.93
CA THR A 162 -13.26 -9.90 -1.69
C THR A 162 -12.58 -8.61 -1.25
N HIS A 163 -11.38 -8.32 -1.77
CA HIS A 163 -10.60 -7.12 -1.44
C HIS A 163 -10.42 -6.23 -2.67
N THR A 164 -10.47 -4.91 -2.49
CA THR A 164 -10.23 -4.00 -3.60
C THR A 164 -8.74 -3.96 -3.96
N ASN A 165 -8.41 -3.81 -5.25
CA ASN A 165 -7.04 -3.65 -5.71
C ASN A 165 -6.30 -2.51 -4.98
N GLY A 166 -7.03 -1.41 -4.67
CA GLY A 166 -6.48 -0.28 -3.92
C GLY A 166 -6.07 -0.64 -2.48
N ASP A 167 -6.83 -1.49 -1.79
CA ASP A 167 -6.49 -1.97 -0.44
C ASP A 167 -5.25 -2.87 -0.48
N ILE A 168 -5.21 -3.82 -1.41
CA ILE A 168 -4.06 -4.73 -1.60
C ILE A 168 -2.78 -3.94 -1.91
N MET A 169 -2.84 -2.99 -2.85
CA MET A 169 -1.71 -2.13 -3.20
C MET A 169 -1.29 -1.23 -2.05
N SER A 170 -2.25 -0.72 -1.26
CA SER A 170 -1.95 0.08 -0.07
C SER A 170 -1.19 -0.72 0.99
N ARG A 171 -1.55 -1.99 1.21
CA ARG A 171 -0.84 -2.90 2.13
C ARG A 171 0.58 -3.21 1.63
N ALA A 172 0.74 -3.45 0.32
CA ALA A 172 2.02 -3.79 -0.28
C ALA A 172 3.01 -2.60 -0.36
N ILE A 173 2.52 -1.38 -0.51
CA ILE A 173 3.35 -0.18 -0.71
C ILE A 173 3.30 0.73 0.52
N ASN A 174 2.15 1.34 0.81
CA ASN A 174 2.06 2.39 1.83
C ASN A 174 2.31 1.86 3.24
N ASP A 175 1.74 0.70 3.59
CA ASP A 175 1.94 0.11 4.92
C ASP A 175 3.38 -0.37 5.10
N MET A 176 3.99 -0.94 4.08
CA MET A 176 5.40 -1.33 4.10
C MET A 176 6.34 -0.13 4.24
N ASP A 177 6.06 0.99 3.56
CA ASP A 177 6.84 2.22 3.69
C ASP A 177 6.68 2.87 5.06
N ASN A 178 5.50 2.79 5.66
CA ASN A 178 5.24 3.24 7.02
C ASN A 178 6.04 2.42 8.04
N ILE A 179 6.08 1.09 7.89
CA ILE A 179 6.91 0.20 8.70
C ILE A 179 8.40 0.56 8.52
N ALA A 180 8.87 0.72 7.27
CA ALA A 180 10.24 1.03 6.94
C ALA A 180 10.73 2.32 7.62
N SER A 181 9.97 3.40 7.48
CA SER A 181 10.29 4.72 8.03
C SER A 181 10.33 4.69 9.56
N THR A 182 9.39 4.00 10.18
CA THR A 182 9.33 3.88 11.65
C THR A 182 10.47 3.06 12.20
N LEU A 183 10.79 1.93 11.60
CA LEU A 183 11.93 1.12 12.04
C LEU A 183 13.25 1.88 11.90
N GLN A 184 13.42 2.67 10.84
CA GLN A 184 14.66 3.39 10.59
C GLN A 184 14.85 4.61 11.51
N GLN A 185 13.80 5.42 11.70
CA GLN A 185 13.90 6.71 12.36
C GLN A 185 13.32 6.70 13.77
N ASN A 186 12.11 6.20 13.93
CA ASN A 186 11.35 6.42 15.16
C ASN A 186 11.81 5.53 16.32
N LEU A 187 12.25 4.30 16.05
CA LEU A 187 12.76 3.41 17.10
C LEU A 187 14.03 3.96 17.74
N THR A 188 14.96 4.44 16.92
CA THR A 188 16.20 5.08 17.38
C THR A 188 15.90 6.36 18.15
N GLN A 189 15.03 7.21 17.61
CA GLN A 189 14.61 8.47 18.22
C GLN A 189 13.90 8.24 19.57
N PHE A 190 13.10 7.20 19.69
CA PHE A 190 12.44 6.84 20.95
C PHE A 190 13.48 6.55 22.04
N VAL A 191 14.49 5.73 21.73
CA VAL A 191 15.53 5.36 22.70
C VAL A 191 16.39 6.57 23.06
N THR A 192 16.84 7.35 22.08
CA THR A 192 17.66 8.55 22.34
C THR A 192 16.89 9.57 23.16
N SER A 193 15.61 9.81 22.87
CA SER A 193 14.78 10.74 23.63
C SER A 193 14.54 10.25 25.07
N ALA A 194 14.28 8.96 25.28
CA ALA A 194 14.10 8.40 26.62
C ALA A 194 15.40 8.50 27.47
N VAL A 195 16.54 8.14 26.88
CA VAL A 195 17.85 8.23 27.57
C VAL A 195 18.21 9.69 27.84
N THR A 196 17.95 10.60 26.88
CA THR A 196 18.18 12.04 27.08
C THR A 196 17.33 12.59 28.22
N LEU A 197 16.04 12.25 28.26
CA LEU A 197 15.15 12.70 29.33
C LEU A 197 15.61 12.26 30.70
N ILE A 198 15.92 10.96 30.85
CA ILE A 198 16.42 10.40 32.12
C ILE A 198 17.75 11.04 32.50
N GLY A 199 18.68 11.10 31.55
CA GLY A 199 20.02 11.63 31.82
C GLY A 199 20.02 13.13 32.16
N VAL A 200 19.19 13.94 31.48
CA VAL A 200 19.05 15.37 31.82
C VAL A 200 18.47 15.54 33.23
N ILE A 201 17.46 14.76 33.63
CA ILE A 201 16.89 14.79 34.98
C ILE A 201 17.99 14.46 36.03
N VAL A 202 18.78 13.41 35.80
CA VAL A 202 19.88 13.02 36.69
C VAL A 202 20.91 14.15 36.80
N MET A 203 21.28 14.78 35.71
CA MET A 203 22.24 15.90 35.71
C MET A 203 21.67 17.13 36.44
N MET A 204 20.40 17.46 36.23
CA MET A 204 19.73 18.56 36.94
C MET A 204 19.70 18.31 38.46
N LEU A 205 19.33 17.10 38.87
CA LEU A 205 19.34 16.71 40.29
C LEU A 205 20.76 16.76 40.88
N SER A 206 21.79 16.42 40.10
CA SER A 206 23.20 16.47 40.55
C SER A 206 23.70 17.90 40.81
N ILE A 207 23.05 18.92 40.19
CA ILE A 207 23.40 20.34 40.35
C ILE A 207 22.59 20.94 41.52
N SER A 208 21.24 20.88 41.43
CA SER A 208 20.37 21.42 42.47
C SER A 208 18.96 20.80 42.39
N TRP A 209 18.57 20.09 43.46
CA TRP A 209 17.23 19.49 43.52
C TRP A 209 16.11 20.54 43.55
N GLN A 210 16.38 21.72 44.15
CA GLN A 210 15.40 22.83 44.24
C GLN A 210 15.10 23.45 42.89
N LEU A 211 16.15 23.71 42.07
CA LEU A 211 15.99 24.20 40.70
C LEU A 211 15.32 23.15 39.80
N THR A 212 15.65 21.86 40.04
CA THR A 212 15.00 20.74 39.32
C THR A 212 13.51 20.68 39.61
N LEU A 213 13.09 20.90 40.84
CA LEU A 213 11.68 20.95 41.21
C LEU A 213 10.94 22.09 40.50
N VAL A 214 11.57 23.27 40.41
CA VAL A 214 11.02 24.40 39.64
C VAL A 214 10.87 24.05 38.15
N ALA A 215 11.88 23.44 37.56
CA ALA A 215 11.82 23.01 36.15
C ALA A 215 10.73 21.93 35.90
N LEU A 216 10.61 20.96 36.83
CA LEU A 216 9.56 19.93 36.77
C LEU A 216 8.15 20.51 36.94
N LEU A 217 7.99 21.62 37.68
CA LEU A 217 6.69 22.30 37.83
C LEU A 217 6.18 22.89 36.49
N MET A 218 7.07 23.13 35.54
CA MET A 218 6.68 23.59 34.20
C MET A 218 5.97 22.50 33.36
N ILE A 219 6.16 21.20 33.68
CA ILE A 219 5.49 20.10 32.98
C ILE A 219 3.98 20.13 33.18
N PRO A 220 3.43 20.11 34.41
CA PRO A 220 1.98 20.19 34.59
C PRO A 220 1.37 21.47 33.99
N LEU A 221 2.09 22.60 34.04
CA LEU A 221 1.62 23.82 33.38
C LEU A 221 1.55 23.66 31.87
N SER A 222 2.53 23.04 31.25
CA SER A 222 2.53 22.70 29.82
C SER A 222 1.40 21.71 29.47
N LEU A 223 1.19 20.68 30.30
CA LEU A 223 0.14 19.69 30.12
C LEU A 223 -1.26 20.33 30.20
N ILE A 224 -1.50 21.28 31.08
CA ILE A 224 -2.75 22.02 31.18
C ILE A 224 -3.04 22.77 29.88
N ILE A 225 -2.02 23.44 29.30
CA ILE A 225 -2.18 24.14 28.02
C ILE A 225 -2.57 23.14 26.93
N VAL A 226 -1.87 22.01 26.82
CA VAL A 226 -2.14 20.98 25.80
C VAL A 226 -3.54 20.40 26.02
N MET A 227 -3.93 20.07 27.25
CA MET A 227 -5.26 19.53 27.56
C MET A 227 -6.41 20.48 27.21
N ILE A 228 -6.19 21.79 27.25
CA ILE A 228 -7.21 22.80 26.90
C ILE A 228 -7.26 23.03 25.37
N VAL A 229 -6.10 23.11 24.71
CA VAL A 229 -6.01 23.53 23.30
C VAL A 229 -6.14 22.35 22.34
N ALA A 230 -5.52 21.22 22.64
CA ALA A 230 -5.49 20.09 21.71
C ALA A 230 -6.88 19.50 21.36
N PRO A 231 -7.84 19.32 22.29
CA PRO A 231 -9.18 18.85 21.93
C PRO A 231 -9.92 19.81 21.00
N LYS A 232 -9.77 21.13 21.23
CA LYS A 232 -10.38 22.15 20.35
C LYS A 232 -9.76 22.14 18.97
N SER A 233 -8.43 22.02 18.91
CA SER A 233 -7.70 21.90 17.66
C SER A 233 -8.16 20.67 16.85
N GLN A 234 -8.33 19.52 17.51
CA GLN A 234 -8.80 18.28 16.85
C GLN A 234 -10.19 18.44 16.21
N VAL A 235 -11.12 19.12 16.85
CA VAL A 235 -12.45 19.37 16.28
C VAL A 235 -12.34 20.18 14.99
N PHE A 236 -11.57 21.28 15.00
CA PHE A 236 -11.41 22.11 13.81
C PHE A 236 -10.62 21.41 12.70
N PHE A 237 -9.63 20.59 13.03
CA PHE A 237 -8.96 19.76 12.03
C PHE A 237 -9.89 18.70 11.41
N ALA A 238 -10.78 18.10 12.19
CA ALA A 238 -11.80 17.19 11.68
C ALA A 238 -12.75 17.89 10.71
N ASP A 239 -13.20 19.12 11.03
CA ASP A 239 -14.04 19.93 10.15
C ASP A 239 -13.29 20.35 8.88
N GLN A 240 -12.02 20.73 8.99
CA GLN A 240 -11.17 21.04 7.85
C GLN A 240 -11.02 19.81 6.92
N GLN A 241 -10.77 18.64 7.49
CA GLN A 241 -10.61 17.40 6.71
C GLN A 241 -11.90 16.99 6.01
N LYS A 242 -13.04 17.16 6.70
CA LYS A 242 -14.36 16.95 6.11
C LYS A 242 -14.61 17.90 4.93
N SER A 243 -14.35 19.19 5.11
CA SER A 243 -14.52 20.19 4.05
C SER A 243 -13.57 19.96 2.87
N LEU A 244 -12.33 19.51 3.14
CA LEU A 244 -11.38 19.11 2.10
C LEU A 244 -11.89 17.89 1.31
N GLY A 245 -12.46 16.90 1.98
CA GLY A 245 -13.07 15.74 1.34
C GLY A 245 -14.23 16.14 0.41
N LEU A 246 -15.12 17.02 0.87
CA LEU A 246 -16.24 17.52 0.04
C LEU A 246 -15.74 18.29 -1.18
N LEU A 247 -14.73 19.15 -1.01
CA LEU A 247 -14.13 19.88 -2.12
C LEU A 247 -13.46 18.94 -3.12
N ASN A 248 -12.70 17.94 -2.65
CA ASN A 248 -12.07 16.96 -3.52
C ASN A 248 -13.11 16.15 -4.33
N ASN A 249 -14.19 15.71 -3.69
CA ASN A 249 -15.29 15.02 -4.39
C ASN A 249 -15.90 15.90 -5.48
N GLN A 250 -16.16 17.20 -5.19
CA GLN A 250 -16.67 18.14 -6.20
C GLN A 250 -15.69 18.32 -7.37
N VAL A 251 -14.40 18.41 -7.08
CA VAL A 251 -13.35 18.52 -8.12
C VAL A 251 -13.33 17.24 -8.97
N GLU A 252 -13.32 16.06 -8.35
CA GLU A 252 -13.30 14.77 -9.05
C GLU A 252 -14.54 14.60 -9.93
N GLU A 253 -15.75 14.91 -9.40
CA GLU A 253 -17.00 14.84 -10.16
C GLU A 253 -17.00 15.80 -11.35
N THR A 254 -16.60 17.08 -11.13
CA THR A 254 -16.57 18.10 -12.19
C THR A 254 -15.54 17.76 -13.27
N TYR A 255 -14.34 17.30 -12.91
CA TYR A 255 -13.32 16.95 -13.90
C TYR A 255 -13.58 15.61 -14.56
N GLY A 256 -14.07 14.61 -13.84
CA GLY A 256 -14.51 13.32 -14.41
C GLY A 256 -15.66 13.49 -15.40
N GLY A 257 -16.62 14.38 -15.07
CA GLY A 257 -17.76 14.73 -15.90
C GLY A 257 -17.56 15.95 -16.79
N HIS A 258 -16.32 16.45 -17.02
CA HIS A 258 -16.06 17.75 -17.64
C HIS A 258 -16.74 17.93 -19.01
N THR A 259 -16.75 16.90 -19.85
CA THR A 259 -17.42 16.93 -21.16
C THR A 259 -18.93 17.15 -21.01
N ILE A 260 -19.55 16.49 -20.01
CA ILE A 260 -20.98 16.62 -19.72
C ILE A 260 -21.29 18.03 -19.19
N VAL A 261 -20.49 18.53 -18.23
CA VAL A 261 -20.62 19.88 -17.69
C VAL A 261 -20.58 20.95 -18.79
N LYS A 262 -19.63 20.81 -19.74
CA LYS A 262 -19.52 21.71 -20.90
C LYS A 262 -20.69 21.56 -21.87
N THR A 263 -21.09 20.34 -22.21
CA THR A 263 -22.18 20.07 -23.17
C THR A 263 -23.51 20.63 -22.68
N PHE A 264 -23.78 20.56 -21.37
CA PHE A 264 -25.02 21.06 -20.77
C PHE A 264 -24.92 22.49 -20.22
N ASN A 265 -23.81 23.21 -20.43
CA ASN A 265 -23.55 24.58 -19.97
C ASN A 265 -23.72 24.77 -18.45
N HIS A 266 -23.33 23.79 -17.65
CA HIS A 266 -23.44 23.83 -16.17
C HIS A 266 -22.21 24.45 -15.47
N THR A 267 -21.27 25.04 -16.21
CA THR A 267 -19.99 25.56 -15.68
C THR A 267 -20.19 26.59 -14.57
N GLU A 268 -21.14 27.55 -14.71
CA GLU A 268 -21.38 28.57 -13.68
C GLU A 268 -21.94 27.96 -12.39
N LYS A 269 -22.88 27.02 -12.52
CA LYS A 269 -23.47 26.35 -11.37
C LYS A 269 -22.45 25.48 -10.60
N ASP A 270 -21.61 24.77 -11.32
CA ASP A 270 -20.54 23.98 -10.71
C ASP A 270 -19.49 24.88 -10.02
N GLN A 271 -19.20 26.05 -10.62
CA GLN A 271 -18.32 27.05 -10.01
C GLN A 271 -18.92 27.63 -8.71
N GLU A 272 -20.22 27.86 -8.65
CA GLU A 272 -20.90 28.30 -7.42
C GLU A 272 -20.78 27.24 -6.31
N VAL A 273 -20.96 25.96 -6.64
CA VAL A 273 -20.82 24.86 -5.68
C VAL A 273 -19.38 24.76 -5.20
N PHE A 274 -18.41 24.83 -6.13
CA PHE A 274 -16.99 24.83 -5.78
C PHE A 274 -16.63 25.99 -4.84
N GLU A 275 -17.07 27.21 -5.14
CA GLU A 275 -16.78 28.40 -4.32
C GLU A 275 -17.36 28.26 -2.92
N LYS A 276 -18.57 27.72 -2.78
CA LYS A 276 -19.19 27.44 -1.48
C LYS A 276 -18.37 26.43 -0.66
N GLU A 277 -17.96 25.32 -1.25
CA GLU A 277 -17.14 24.33 -0.56
C GLU A 277 -15.72 24.86 -0.26
N ASN A 278 -15.13 25.67 -1.14
CA ASN A 278 -13.87 26.36 -0.93
C ASN A 278 -13.96 27.35 0.26
N GLN A 279 -15.05 28.09 0.38
CA GLN A 279 -15.28 28.97 1.54
C GLN A 279 -15.46 28.19 2.84
N ASN A 280 -16.15 27.05 2.81
CA ASN A 280 -16.27 26.15 3.95
C ASN A 280 -14.88 25.65 4.40
N LEU A 281 -14.06 25.21 3.45
CA LEU A 281 -12.67 24.78 3.71
C LEU A 281 -11.82 25.93 4.28
N TYR A 282 -11.93 27.14 3.71
CA TYR A 282 -11.25 28.32 4.25
C TYR A 282 -11.67 28.62 5.69
N ALA A 283 -12.98 28.62 5.96
CA ALA A 283 -13.51 28.92 7.30
C ALA A 283 -13.10 27.86 8.35
N ALA A 284 -13.04 26.59 7.98
CA ALA A 284 -12.55 25.52 8.85
C ALA A 284 -11.03 25.57 9.01
N GLY A 285 -10.31 25.77 7.89
CA GLY A 285 -8.85 25.74 7.83
C GLY A 285 -8.18 26.84 8.65
N TRP A 286 -8.62 28.10 8.52
CA TRP A 286 -8.01 29.17 9.30
C TRP A 286 -8.21 28.98 10.81
N LYS A 287 -9.39 28.47 11.25
CA LYS A 287 -9.65 28.15 12.66
C LYS A 287 -8.76 27.03 13.18
N ALA A 288 -8.64 25.95 12.39
CA ALA A 288 -7.78 24.83 12.71
C ALA A 288 -6.31 25.28 12.86
N GLN A 289 -5.82 26.05 11.88
CA GLN A 289 -4.45 26.56 11.88
C GLN A 289 -4.20 27.56 13.02
N PHE A 290 -5.11 28.49 13.26
CA PHE A 290 -4.96 29.49 14.32
C PHE A 290 -4.90 28.83 15.71
N ILE A 291 -5.86 27.95 16.02
CA ILE A 291 -5.89 27.25 17.32
C ILE A 291 -4.65 26.36 17.51
N SER A 292 -4.22 25.67 16.45
CA SER A 292 -3.00 24.83 16.49
C SER A 292 -1.73 25.69 16.65
N ALA A 293 -1.64 26.79 15.92
CA ALA A 293 -0.49 27.68 15.95
C ALA A 293 -0.27 28.36 17.32
N ILE A 294 -1.31 28.56 18.10
CA ILE A 294 -1.22 29.15 19.45
C ILE A 294 -0.45 28.23 20.43
N ILE A 295 -0.45 26.89 20.21
CA ILE A 295 0.22 25.93 21.10
C ILE A 295 1.71 26.30 21.27
N MET A 296 2.42 26.52 20.16
CA MET A 296 3.86 26.79 20.19
C MET A 296 4.24 28.08 20.95
N PRO A 297 3.61 29.24 20.71
CA PRO A 297 3.83 30.44 21.52
C PRO A 297 3.55 30.24 23.01
N LEU A 298 2.46 29.55 23.37
CA LEU A 298 2.14 29.27 24.76
C LEU A 298 3.17 28.35 25.41
N MET A 299 3.62 27.31 24.72
CA MET A 299 4.69 26.42 25.20
C MET A 299 6.02 27.17 25.37
N ASN A 300 6.36 28.04 24.41
CA ASN A 300 7.55 28.91 24.53
C ASN A 300 7.43 29.88 25.70
N PHE A 301 6.25 30.42 25.95
CA PHE A 301 6.00 31.27 27.12
C PHE A 301 6.27 30.53 28.43
N VAL A 302 5.72 29.31 28.59
CA VAL A 302 5.98 28.49 29.78
C VAL A 302 7.46 28.16 29.93
N LYS A 303 8.11 27.78 28.81
CA LYS A 303 9.56 27.52 28.82
C LYS A 303 10.36 28.75 29.26
N ASN A 304 10.03 29.94 28.75
CA ASN A 304 10.72 31.17 29.09
C ASN A 304 10.44 31.60 30.56
N LEU A 305 9.23 31.35 31.07
CA LEU A 305 8.94 31.50 32.50
C LEU A 305 9.84 30.62 33.34
N GLY A 306 9.93 29.34 33.00
CA GLY A 306 10.87 28.42 33.66
C GLY A 306 12.32 28.89 33.64
N TYR A 307 12.76 29.40 32.47
CA TYR A 307 14.09 29.99 32.30
C TYR A 307 14.32 31.16 33.28
N VAL A 308 13.35 32.10 33.36
CA VAL A 308 13.43 33.25 34.28
C VAL A 308 13.50 32.81 35.74
N PHE A 309 12.62 31.89 36.16
CA PHE A 309 12.65 31.39 37.54
C PHE A 309 13.99 30.70 37.87
N VAL A 310 14.52 29.88 36.97
CA VAL A 310 15.81 29.21 37.15
C VAL A 310 16.95 30.23 37.20
N ALA A 311 16.92 31.27 36.32
CA ALA A 311 17.95 32.31 36.32
C ALA A 311 17.95 33.16 37.61
N VAL A 312 16.78 33.56 38.10
CA VAL A 312 16.64 34.34 39.35
C VAL A 312 17.06 33.51 40.54
N LEU A 313 16.50 32.33 40.74
CA LEU A 313 16.83 31.46 41.86
C LEU A 313 18.29 30.97 41.82
N GLY A 314 18.78 30.66 40.61
CA GLY A 314 20.18 30.32 40.38
C GLY A 314 21.12 31.49 40.70
N GLY A 315 20.77 32.71 40.27
CA GLY A 315 21.54 33.91 40.62
C GLY A 315 21.60 34.19 42.12
N VAL A 316 20.48 34.02 42.84
CA VAL A 316 20.45 34.12 44.32
C VAL A 316 21.38 33.07 44.95
N LYS A 317 21.37 31.83 44.44
CA LYS A 317 22.26 30.77 44.96
C LYS A 317 23.75 31.06 44.68
N VAL A 318 24.07 31.66 43.55
CA VAL A 318 25.45 32.11 43.22
C VAL A 318 25.87 33.23 44.17
N ALA A 319 25.01 34.22 44.40
CA ALA A 319 25.29 35.32 45.35
C ALA A 319 25.53 34.81 46.78
N ASN A 320 24.83 33.75 47.20
CA ASN A 320 25.01 33.10 48.51
C ASN A 320 26.18 32.09 48.53
N GLY A 321 26.94 31.93 47.46
CA GLY A 321 28.09 31.00 47.39
C GLY A 321 27.71 29.51 47.31
N ASN A 322 26.44 29.17 47.13
CA ASN A 322 25.95 27.79 47.14
C ASN A 322 25.98 27.13 45.73
N MET A 323 26.36 27.88 44.68
CA MET A 323 26.38 27.41 43.30
C MET A 323 27.38 28.26 42.50
N THR A 324 27.97 27.69 41.44
CA THR A 324 28.82 28.45 40.51
C THR A 324 27.99 29.06 39.37
N LEU A 325 28.47 30.13 38.74
CA LEU A 325 27.82 30.72 37.60
C LEU A 325 27.71 29.73 36.41
N GLY A 326 28.74 28.88 36.27
CA GLY A 326 28.74 27.82 35.26
C GLY A 326 27.69 26.73 35.52
N ASP A 327 27.38 26.43 36.78
CA ASP A 327 26.29 25.50 37.12
C ASP A 327 24.94 26.08 36.75
N VAL A 328 24.70 27.38 36.92
CA VAL A 328 23.47 28.06 36.48
C VAL A 328 23.35 28.00 34.95
N GLN A 329 24.42 28.29 34.24
CA GLN A 329 24.43 28.18 32.77
C GLN A 329 24.16 26.75 32.31
N ALA A 330 24.79 25.75 32.89
CA ALA A 330 24.54 24.35 32.57
C ALA A 330 23.08 23.96 32.86
N PHE A 331 22.52 24.43 33.98
CA PHE A 331 21.16 24.17 34.36
C PHE A 331 20.14 24.80 33.37
N LEU A 332 20.38 26.01 32.93
CA LEU A 332 19.55 26.68 31.89
C LEU A 332 19.57 25.91 30.57
N GLN A 333 20.72 25.36 30.16
CA GLN A 333 20.78 24.49 28.98
C GLN A 333 20.02 23.17 29.21
N TYR A 334 20.12 22.54 30.39
CA TYR A 334 19.34 21.36 30.71
C TYR A 334 17.84 21.62 30.73
N THR A 335 17.38 22.77 31.21
CA THR A 335 15.96 23.16 31.16
C THR A 335 15.44 23.20 29.72
N THR A 336 16.27 23.67 28.80
CA THR A 336 15.92 23.67 27.36
C THR A 336 15.94 22.25 26.77
N GLN A 337 16.95 21.45 27.07
CA GLN A 337 17.08 20.07 26.59
C GLN A 337 16.04 19.12 27.19
N PHE A 338 15.47 19.43 28.34
CA PHE A 338 14.46 18.63 29.01
C PHE A 338 13.09 18.63 28.26
N SER A 339 12.68 19.76 27.71
CA SER A 339 11.36 19.92 27.10
C SER A 339 11.24 19.21 25.75
N GLN A 340 12.32 19.11 24.99
CA GLN A 340 12.32 18.55 23.63
C GLN A 340 12.01 17.05 23.59
N PRO A 341 12.66 16.18 24.39
CA PRO A 341 12.35 14.75 24.43
C PRO A 341 10.90 14.42 24.76
N ILE A 342 10.26 15.22 25.62
CA ILE A 342 8.87 14.99 26.03
C ILE A 342 7.93 15.13 24.82
N THR A 343 8.09 16.20 24.05
CA THR A 343 7.29 16.43 22.85
C THR A 343 7.58 15.38 21.76
N GLN A 344 8.84 14.97 21.60
CA GLN A 344 9.24 13.92 20.67
C GLN A 344 8.62 12.56 21.05
N LEU A 345 8.73 12.14 22.31
CA LEU A 345 8.13 10.88 22.77
C LEU A 345 6.61 10.86 22.57
N ALA A 346 5.93 11.98 22.83
CA ALA A 346 4.48 12.08 22.62
C ALA A 346 4.11 11.93 21.13
N SER A 347 4.85 12.56 20.21
CA SER A 347 4.62 12.43 18.77
C SER A 347 4.97 11.02 18.25
N LEU A 348 6.04 10.43 18.75
CA LEU A 348 6.47 9.08 18.39
C LEU A 348 5.45 8.00 18.79
N MET A 349 4.75 8.17 19.91
CA MET A 349 3.69 7.22 20.31
C MET A 349 2.58 7.10 19.28
N ASN A 350 2.16 8.21 18.70
CA ASN A 350 1.13 8.20 17.64
C ASN A 350 1.66 7.51 16.36
N THR A 351 2.91 7.80 15.99
CA THR A 351 3.54 7.17 14.81
C THR A 351 3.71 5.66 15.01
N ILE A 352 4.14 5.24 16.19
CA ILE A 352 4.27 3.81 16.53
C ILE A 352 2.90 3.12 16.46
N GLN A 353 1.84 3.73 16.99
CA GLN A 353 0.48 3.16 16.88
C GLN A 353 0.04 2.99 15.43
N SER A 354 0.23 4.01 14.59
CA SER A 354 -0.08 3.92 13.15
C SER A 354 0.73 2.83 12.45
N THR A 355 2.02 2.72 12.77
CA THR A 355 2.88 1.69 12.17
C THR A 355 2.50 0.29 12.62
N VAL A 356 2.13 0.11 13.88
CA VAL A 356 1.65 -1.19 14.36
C VAL A 356 0.34 -1.58 13.67
N ALA A 357 -0.56 -0.63 13.39
CA ALA A 357 -1.75 -0.89 12.59
C ALA A 357 -1.40 -1.27 11.13
N SER A 358 -0.44 -0.57 10.50
CA SER A 358 0.07 -0.95 9.18
C SER A 358 0.70 -2.34 9.18
N ALA A 359 1.49 -2.67 10.19
CA ALA A 359 2.09 -4.00 10.33
C ALA A 359 1.03 -5.09 10.56
N GLU A 360 -0.04 -4.80 11.30
CA GLU A 360 -1.16 -5.71 11.51
C GLU A 360 -1.86 -6.05 10.18
N ARG A 361 -2.14 -5.04 9.33
CA ARG A 361 -2.72 -5.26 7.99
C ARG A 361 -1.81 -6.09 7.07
N VAL A 362 -0.49 -5.85 7.11
CA VAL A 362 0.47 -6.69 6.37
C VAL A 362 0.47 -8.12 6.90
N PHE A 363 0.42 -8.30 8.21
CA PHE A 363 0.38 -9.63 8.83
C PHE A 363 -0.94 -10.35 8.61
N GLU A 364 -2.07 -9.65 8.47
CA GLU A 364 -3.34 -10.25 8.05
C GLU A 364 -3.18 -10.96 6.69
N VAL A 365 -2.52 -10.32 5.72
CA VAL A 365 -2.23 -10.96 4.42
C VAL A 365 -1.30 -12.16 4.56
N LEU A 366 -0.25 -12.03 5.39
CA LEU A 366 0.70 -13.14 5.62
C LEU A 366 0.06 -14.35 6.34
N ASP A 367 -1.01 -14.12 7.09
CA ASP A 367 -1.75 -15.16 7.82
C ASP A 367 -2.93 -15.74 7.04
N GLU A 368 -3.25 -15.16 5.86
CA GLU A 368 -4.32 -15.65 5.01
C GLU A 368 -4.10 -17.12 4.61
N GLU A 369 -5.18 -17.86 4.42
CA GLU A 369 -5.07 -19.25 3.98
C GLU A 369 -4.46 -19.32 2.58
N GLU A 370 -3.52 -20.24 2.39
CA GLU A 370 -2.91 -20.49 1.08
C GLU A 370 -3.76 -21.49 0.30
N MET A 371 -3.64 -21.44 -1.03
CA MET A 371 -4.22 -22.49 -1.88
C MET A 371 -3.76 -23.86 -1.40
N SER A 372 -4.64 -24.86 -1.52
CA SER A 372 -4.35 -26.24 -1.11
C SER A 372 -3.02 -26.73 -1.68
N ASN A 373 -2.29 -27.52 -0.88
CA ASN A 373 -1.04 -28.15 -1.34
C ASN A 373 -1.30 -28.97 -2.59
N GLU A 374 -0.44 -28.78 -3.57
CA GLU A 374 -0.53 -29.42 -4.86
C GLU A 374 0.23 -30.75 -4.88
N LYS A 375 -0.36 -31.75 -5.53
CA LYS A 375 0.34 -32.97 -5.88
C LYS A 375 1.02 -32.72 -7.22
N SER A 376 2.31 -32.99 -7.34
CA SER A 376 3.04 -32.89 -8.60
C SER A 376 3.04 -34.23 -9.33
N GLY A 377 2.91 -34.16 -10.64
CA GLY A 377 2.99 -35.25 -11.59
C GLY A 377 1.67 -35.47 -12.32
N LEU A 378 1.68 -35.25 -13.64
CA LEU A 378 0.60 -35.71 -14.51
C LEU A 378 0.52 -37.25 -14.35
N PRO A 379 -0.62 -37.79 -13.91
CA PRO A 379 -0.80 -39.23 -13.91
C PRO A 379 -0.77 -39.74 -15.35
N GLU A 380 -0.37 -41.01 -15.55
CA GLU A 380 -0.45 -41.67 -16.85
C GLU A 380 -1.88 -41.48 -17.43
N GLU A 381 -1.95 -41.15 -18.73
CA GLU A 381 -3.22 -41.02 -19.47
C GLU A 381 -4.14 -42.20 -19.13
N LYS A 382 -5.29 -41.88 -18.57
CA LYS A 382 -6.33 -42.89 -18.42
C LYS A 382 -7.10 -42.97 -19.71
N ASP A 383 -7.31 -44.19 -20.23
CA ASP A 383 -8.19 -44.45 -21.37
C ASP A 383 -9.60 -43.96 -21.04
N THR A 384 -9.92 -42.75 -21.49
CA THR A 384 -11.21 -42.07 -21.27
C THR A 384 -11.70 -41.48 -22.58
N PRO A 385 -13.01 -41.60 -22.89
CA PRO A 385 -13.57 -41.01 -24.08
C PRO A 385 -13.78 -39.49 -23.97
N TYR A 386 -13.51 -38.91 -22.81
CA TYR A 386 -13.79 -37.49 -22.51
C TYR A 386 -12.50 -36.73 -22.19
N LYS A 387 -12.33 -35.55 -22.81
CA LYS A 387 -11.24 -34.61 -22.52
C LYS A 387 -11.48 -33.91 -21.18
N VAL A 388 -12.73 -33.42 -20.98
CA VAL A 388 -13.15 -32.79 -19.73
C VAL A 388 -14.48 -33.39 -19.30
N ARG A 389 -14.64 -33.65 -18.00
CA ARG A 389 -15.87 -34.18 -17.43
C ARG A 389 -16.21 -33.55 -16.10
N PHE A 390 -17.43 -33.09 -15.94
CA PHE A 390 -18.01 -32.60 -14.70
C PHE A 390 -18.96 -33.67 -14.16
N GLU A 391 -18.76 -34.14 -12.93
CA GLU A 391 -19.51 -35.18 -12.28
C GLU A 391 -20.15 -34.64 -10.99
N ASN A 392 -21.48 -34.42 -10.99
CA ASN A 392 -22.27 -33.95 -9.85
C ASN A 392 -21.63 -32.72 -9.14
N VAL A 393 -21.13 -31.76 -9.92
CA VAL A 393 -20.38 -30.64 -9.38
C VAL A 393 -21.30 -29.71 -8.60
N GLN A 394 -20.86 -29.41 -7.37
CA GLN A 394 -21.48 -28.43 -6.48
C GLN A 394 -20.50 -27.30 -6.22
N PHE A 395 -20.99 -26.08 -6.34
CA PHE A 395 -20.16 -24.90 -6.09
C PHE A 395 -21.00 -23.68 -5.70
N GLY A 396 -20.46 -22.88 -4.79
CA GLY A 396 -20.93 -21.53 -4.44
C GLY A 396 -19.78 -20.67 -3.96
N TYR A 397 -19.81 -19.37 -4.25
CA TYR A 397 -18.80 -18.42 -3.77
C TYR A 397 -18.83 -18.23 -2.25
N THR A 398 -19.95 -18.58 -1.62
CA THR A 398 -20.10 -18.65 -0.17
C THR A 398 -20.65 -20.02 0.21
N PRO A 399 -20.20 -20.62 1.34
CA PRO A 399 -20.64 -21.97 1.75
C PRO A 399 -22.16 -22.13 1.90
N ASP A 400 -22.85 -21.04 2.27
CA ASP A 400 -24.30 -21.04 2.55
C ASP A 400 -25.16 -20.84 1.29
N ASN A 401 -24.57 -20.52 0.12
CA ASN A 401 -25.30 -20.23 -1.10
C ASN A 401 -24.66 -20.92 -2.31
N LEU A 402 -25.12 -22.13 -2.60
CA LEU A 402 -24.67 -22.88 -3.77
C LEU A 402 -25.30 -22.28 -5.05
N LEU A 403 -24.45 -21.96 -6.01
CA LEU A 403 -24.85 -21.56 -7.36
C LEU A 403 -25.10 -22.80 -8.24
N MET A 404 -24.20 -23.78 -8.17
CA MET A 404 -24.30 -25.05 -8.86
C MET A 404 -24.58 -26.17 -7.83
N THR A 405 -25.59 -26.97 -8.04
CA THR A 405 -26.01 -28.02 -7.09
C THR A 405 -25.81 -29.44 -7.61
N ASP A 406 -25.90 -29.64 -8.92
CA ASP A 406 -25.73 -30.92 -9.62
C ASP A 406 -25.37 -30.66 -11.09
N PHE A 407 -24.16 -30.11 -11.32
CA PHE A 407 -23.72 -29.78 -12.68
C PHE A 407 -22.98 -30.97 -13.28
N ASN A 408 -23.48 -31.46 -14.42
CA ASN A 408 -22.96 -32.62 -15.13
C ASN A 408 -22.71 -32.25 -16.60
N LEU A 409 -21.49 -32.49 -17.13
CA LEU A 409 -21.12 -32.23 -18.50
C LEU A 409 -19.99 -33.16 -18.95
N ASP A 410 -20.16 -33.78 -20.09
CA ASP A 410 -19.17 -34.62 -20.77
C ASP A 410 -18.71 -33.94 -22.07
N VAL A 411 -17.38 -33.69 -22.22
CA VAL A 411 -16.77 -33.04 -23.39
C VAL A 411 -15.73 -33.97 -23.99
N LYS A 412 -15.88 -34.23 -25.30
CA LYS A 412 -14.95 -35.10 -26.04
C LYS A 412 -13.74 -34.33 -26.55
N PRO A 413 -12.61 -35.05 -26.83
CA PRO A 413 -11.47 -34.41 -27.50
C PRO A 413 -11.88 -33.80 -28.84
N GLY A 414 -11.47 -32.53 -29.07
CA GLY A 414 -11.76 -31.79 -30.30
C GLY A 414 -13.19 -31.23 -30.40
N GLU A 415 -14.02 -31.37 -29.37
CA GLU A 415 -15.40 -30.87 -29.35
C GLU A 415 -15.44 -29.39 -29.01
N MET A 416 -16.20 -28.60 -29.76
CA MET A 416 -16.49 -27.21 -29.46
C MET A 416 -17.80 -27.08 -28.66
N VAL A 417 -17.67 -26.65 -27.41
CA VAL A 417 -18.82 -26.43 -26.50
C VAL A 417 -19.16 -24.96 -26.41
N ALA A 418 -20.34 -24.55 -26.92
CA ALA A 418 -20.84 -23.20 -26.72
C ALA A 418 -21.62 -23.08 -25.41
N ILE A 419 -21.28 -22.06 -24.60
CA ILE A 419 -21.94 -21.78 -23.33
C ILE A 419 -22.87 -20.59 -23.52
N VAL A 420 -24.19 -20.81 -23.40
CA VAL A 420 -25.22 -19.81 -23.65
C VAL A 420 -26.08 -19.63 -22.40
N GLY A 421 -26.58 -18.43 -22.16
CA GLY A 421 -27.47 -18.15 -21.02
C GLY A 421 -27.49 -16.69 -20.63
N PRO A 422 -28.48 -16.24 -19.87
CA PRO A 422 -28.60 -14.85 -19.43
C PRO A 422 -27.44 -14.44 -18.51
N THR A 423 -27.31 -13.12 -18.26
CA THR A 423 -26.36 -12.60 -17.27
C THR A 423 -26.66 -13.20 -15.90
N GLY A 424 -25.64 -13.68 -15.20
CA GLY A 424 -25.81 -14.36 -13.91
C GLY A 424 -26.14 -15.84 -13.99
N ALA A 425 -26.19 -16.46 -15.18
CA ALA A 425 -26.46 -17.89 -15.36
C ALA A 425 -25.36 -18.82 -14.83
N GLY A 426 -24.16 -18.29 -14.54
CA GLY A 426 -23.01 -19.07 -14.06
C GLY A 426 -21.95 -19.38 -15.12
N LYS A 427 -21.96 -18.73 -16.28
CA LYS A 427 -21.01 -18.98 -17.39
C LYS A 427 -19.56 -18.74 -16.97
N THR A 428 -19.26 -17.58 -16.39
CA THR A 428 -17.92 -17.23 -15.87
C THR A 428 -17.50 -18.15 -14.71
N THR A 429 -18.45 -18.58 -13.89
CA THR A 429 -18.20 -19.55 -12.81
C THR A 429 -17.73 -20.89 -13.36
N LEU A 430 -18.34 -21.38 -14.44
CA LEU A 430 -17.91 -22.62 -15.10
C LEU A 430 -16.46 -22.53 -15.59
N ILE A 431 -16.07 -21.40 -16.18
CA ILE A 431 -14.69 -21.14 -16.62
C ILE A 431 -13.73 -21.12 -15.43
N ASN A 432 -14.09 -20.40 -14.38
CA ASN A 432 -13.26 -20.32 -13.17
C ASN A 432 -13.03 -21.67 -12.50
N LEU A 433 -14.02 -22.58 -12.55
CA LEU A 433 -13.90 -23.94 -12.05
C LEU A 433 -13.05 -24.81 -12.96
N LEU A 434 -13.14 -24.63 -14.27
CA LEU A 434 -12.39 -25.39 -15.26
C LEU A 434 -10.88 -25.16 -15.13
N GLU A 435 -10.46 -23.92 -14.91
CA GLU A 435 -9.05 -23.54 -14.67
C GLU A 435 -8.64 -23.68 -13.19
N ARG A 436 -9.54 -24.17 -12.36
CA ARG A 436 -9.30 -24.35 -10.93
C ARG A 436 -8.86 -23.05 -10.23
N PHE A 437 -9.49 -21.91 -10.58
CA PHE A 437 -9.38 -20.68 -9.76
C PHE A 437 -10.11 -20.86 -8.44
N TYR A 438 -11.13 -21.69 -8.43
CA TYR A 438 -11.86 -22.15 -7.26
C TYR A 438 -11.91 -23.67 -7.23
N ASP A 439 -11.81 -24.27 -6.05
CA ASP A 439 -12.05 -25.69 -5.84
C ASP A 439 -13.56 -25.95 -5.68
N VAL A 440 -14.06 -27.05 -6.20
CA VAL A 440 -15.48 -27.44 -6.08
C VAL A 440 -15.84 -27.80 -4.65
N SER A 441 -17.07 -27.48 -4.23
CA SER A 441 -17.60 -27.82 -2.90
C SER A 441 -18.05 -29.29 -2.81
N GLY A 442 -18.44 -29.89 -3.94
CA GLY A 442 -18.82 -31.29 -4.06
C GLY A 442 -18.71 -31.77 -5.50
N GLY A 443 -18.73 -33.08 -5.70
CA GLY A 443 -18.51 -33.70 -7.01
C GLY A 443 -17.05 -33.64 -7.45
N SER A 444 -16.80 -33.79 -8.75
CA SER A 444 -15.47 -33.77 -9.32
C SER A 444 -15.44 -33.16 -10.73
N ILE A 445 -14.33 -32.50 -11.08
CA ILE A 445 -14.00 -32.10 -12.44
C ILE A 445 -12.79 -32.93 -12.84
N ARG A 446 -12.88 -33.61 -13.99
CA ARG A 446 -11.81 -34.45 -14.50
C ARG A 446 -11.27 -33.90 -15.82
N TYR A 447 -9.96 -33.92 -15.93
CA TYR A 447 -9.21 -33.64 -17.14
C TYR A 447 -8.48 -34.92 -17.55
N ASP A 448 -8.66 -35.43 -18.77
CA ASP A 448 -8.13 -36.71 -19.24
C ASP A 448 -8.34 -37.86 -18.21
N GLY A 449 -9.52 -37.89 -17.59
CA GLY A 449 -9.91 -38.90 -16.60
C GLY A 449 -9.32 -38.72 -15.20
N VAL A 450 -8.51 -37.70 -14.95
CA VAL A 450 -7.90 -37.38 -13.67
C VAL A 450 -8.66 -36.25 -13.00
N ASP A 451 -8.93 -36.37 -11.70
CA ASP A 451 -9.55 -35.27 -10.93
C ASP A 451 -8.58 -34.07 -10.91
N THR A 452 -9.08 -32.89 -11.25
CA THR A 452 -8.27 -31.65 -11.29
C THR A 452 -7.61 -31.33 -9.95
N ARG A 453 -8.15 -31.84 -8.83
CA ARG A 453 -7.56 -31.69 -7.49
C ARG A 453 -6.32 -32.57 -7.27
N ASP A 454 -6.13 -33.60 -8.08
CA ASP A 454 -4.97 -34.49 -8.05
C ASP A 454 -3.83 -34.01 -8.98
N LEU A 455 -4.04 -32.94 -9.75
CA LEU A 455 -3.03 -32.25 -10.56
C LEU A 455 -2.52 -31.00 -9.84
N SER A 456 -1.29 -30.57 -10.13
CA SER A 456 -0.89 -29.21 -9.75
C SER A 456 -1.64 -28.19 -10.60
N ARG A 457 -1.86 -26.99 -10.05
CA ARG A 457 -2.54 -25.90 -10.81
C ARG A 457 -1.71 -25.48 -12.02
N ASP A 458 -0.40 -25.50 -11.90
CA ASP A 458 0.48 -25.14 -13.00
C ASP A 458 0.42 -26.18 -14.14
N GLU A 459 0.44 -27.48 -13.80
CA GLU A 459 0.30 -28.56 -14.79
C GLU A 459 -1.09 -28.53 -15.46
N LEU A 460 -2.14 -28.30 -14.69
CA LEU A 460 -3.49 -28.20 -15.23
C LEU A 460 -3.62 -26.97 -16.15
N ARG A 461 -3.20 -25.78 -15.69
CA ARG A 461 -3.33 -24.52 -16.46
C ARG A 461 -2.44 -24.47 -17.68
N ALA A 462 -1.32 -25.21 -17.70
CA ALA A 462 -0.49 -25.36 -18.89
C ALA A 462 -1.25 -26.05 -20.05
N GLN A 463 -2.32 -26.79 -19.76
CA GLN A 463 -3.16 -27.44 -20.77
C GLN A 463 -4.26 -26.51 -21.31
N PHE A 464 -4.48 -25.37 -20.67
CA PHE A 464 -5.51 -24.39 -21.01
C PHE A 464 -4.91 -23.10 -21.53
N SER A 465 -5.63 -22.41 -22.38
CA SER A 465 -5.38 -21.00 -22.68
C SER A 465 -6.70 -20.27 -22.78
N MET A 466 -6.71 -19.04 -22.30
CA MET A 466 -7.91 -18.22 -22.24
C MET A 466 -7.74 -16.93 -23.05
N VAL A 467 -8.73 -16.62 -23.89
CA VAL A 467 -8.87 -15.31 -24.52
C VAL A 467 -10.08 -14.63 -23.90
N LEU A 468 -9.80 -13.65 -23.04
CA LEU A 468 -10.81 -12.90 -22.28
C LEU A 468 -11.43 -11.76 -23.11
N GLN A 469 -12.63 -11.38 -22.74
CA GLN A 469 -13.30 -10.17 -23.22
C GLN A 469 -12.48 -8.91 -22.92
N ASP A 470 -12.06 -8.76 -21.65
CA ASP A 470 -11.18 -7.69 -21.21
C ASP A 470 -9.72 -8.06 -21.48
N THR A 471 -9.17 -7.48 -22.55
CA THR A 471 -7.79 -7.77 -22.97
C THR A 471 -6.79 -7.05 -22.07
N TRP A 472 -5.96 -7.82 -21.37
CA TRP A 472 -4.87 -7.27 -20.56
C TRP A 472 -3.53 -7.45 -21.26
N LEU A 473 -2.78 -6.33 -21.42
CA LEU A 473 -1.43 -6.31 -21.94
C LEU A 473 -0.50 -5.63 -20.92
N PHE A 474 0.71 -6.16 -20.78
CA PHE A 474 1.72 -5.59 -19.91
C PHE A 474 2.43 -4.42 -20.57
N THR A 475 2.90 -3.46 -19.76
CA THR A 475 3.83 -2.43 -20.21
C THR A 475 5.13 -3.12 -20.67
N GLY A 476 5.48 -2.98 -21.94
CA GLY A 476 6.58 -3.66 -22.57
C GLY A 476 6.42 -3.69 -24.09
N SER A 477 7.29 -4.37 -24.80
CA SER A 477 7.18 -4.47 -26.26
C SER A 477 6.02 -5.38 -26.69
N ILE A 478 5.53 -5.20 -27.91
CA ILE A 478 4.55 -6.13 -28.51
C ILE A 478 5.15 -7.55 -28.56
N TYR A 479 6.43 -7.66 -28.86
CA TYR A 479 7.18 -8.92 -28.82
C TYR A 479 7.07 -9.61 -27.46
N ASP A 480 7.38 -8.91 -26.35
CA ASP A 480 7.31 -9.46 -25.00
C ASP A 480 5.89 -9.88 -24.63
N ASN A 481 4.92 -9.09 -25.06
CA ASN A 481 3.51 -9.39 -24.83
C ASN A 481 3.02 -10.65 -25.56
N ILE A 482 3.55 -10.98 -26.74
CA ILE A 482 3.24 -12.24 -27.43
C ILE A 482 4.01 -13.38 -26.78
N LYS A 483 5.31 -13.18 -26.48
CA LYS A 483 6.18 -14.17 -25.84
C LYS A 483 5.64 -14.66 -24.50
N TYR A 484 4.84 -13.84 -23.79
CA TYR A 484 4.19 -14.21 -22.54
C TYR A 484 3.35 -15.51 -22.62
N GLY A 485 2.92 -15.91 -23.83
CA GLY A 485 2.23 -17.20 -24.05
C GLY A 485 3.14 -18.42 -23.87
N ASN A 486 4.46 -18.27 -24.13
CA ASN A 486 5.46 -19.32 -23.91
C ASN A 486 6.86 -18.68 -23.84
N ASP A 487 7.44 -18.66 -22.64
CA ASP A 487 8.75 -18.04 -22.37
C ASP A 487 9.91 -18.74 -23.12
N ASP A 488 9.78 -20.02 -23.44
CA ASP A 488 10.79 -20.84 -24.13
C ASP A 488 10.67 -20.78 -25.67
N ALA A 489 9.72 -20.01 -26.20
CA ALA A 489 9.47 -19.91 -27.63
C ALA A 489 10.61 -19.20 -28.37
N THR A 490 10.93 -19.69 -29.57
CA THR A 490 11.92 -19.06 -30.47
C THR A 490 11.28 -17.81 -31.16
N ASP A 491 12.17 -16.94 -31.69
CA ASP A 491 11.73 -15.75 -32.44
C ASP A 491 10.84 -16.13 -33.64
N GLU A 492 11.17 -17.24 -34.31
CA GLU A 492 10.40 -17.74 -35.44
C GLU A 492 8.99 -18.15 -35.02
N GLN A 493 8.83 -18.84 -33.87
CA GLN A 493 7.54 -19.27 -33.34
C GLN A 493 6.68 -18.06 -32.93
N ILE A 494 7.29 -17.04 -32.33
CA ILE A 494 6.60 -15.79 -31.95
C ILE A 494 6.06 -15.08 -33.20
N ILE A 495 6.89 -14.96 -34.25
CA ILE A 495 6.49 -14.32 -35.50
C ILE A 495 5.41 -15.17 -36.22
N GLU A 496 5.49 -16.49 -36.16
CA GLU A 496 4.50 -17.38 -36.74
C GLU A 496 3.15 -17.27 -36.04
N ALA A 497 3.13 -17.25 -34.70
CA ALA A 497 1.94 -16.98 -33.90
C ALA A 497 1.33 -15.59 -34.21
N ALA A 498 2.18 -14.57 -34.33
CA ALA A 498 1.76 -13.23 -34.70
C ALA A 498 1.10 -13.16 -36.10
N LYS A 499 1.65 -13.91 -37.09
CA LYS A 499 1.05 -14.01 -38.42
C LYS A 499 -0.26 -14.79 -38.38
N ALA A 500 -0.34 -15.86 -37.60
CA ALA A 500 -1.55 -16.66 -37.46
C ALA A 500 -2.72 -15.83 -36.89
N ALA A 501 -2.39 -14.91 -35.98
CA ALA A 501 -3.35 -14.00 -35.35
C ALA A 501 -3.50 -12.65 -36.07
N HIS A 502 -2.96 -12.46 -37.29
CA HIS A 502 -2.99 -11.18 -38.04
C HIS A 502 -2.35 -9.97 -37.30
N VAL A 503 -1.50 -10.20 -36.30
CA VAL A 503 -0.73 -9.16 -35.59
C VAL A 503 0.36 -8.60 -36.50
N ASP A 504 1.06 -9.44 -37.24
CA ASP A 504 2.16 -9.07 -38.16
C ASP A 504 1.73 -7.98 -39.17
N ASP A 505 0.49 -8.00 -39.61
CA ASP A 505 -0.08 -7.08 -40.61
C ASP A 505 -0.05 -5.62 -40.15
N PHE A 506 -0.29 -5.35 -38.89
CA PHE A 506 -0.28 -3.99 -38.37
C PHE A 506 1.06 -3.64 -37.70
N VAL A 507 1.73 -4.60 -37.06
CA VAL A 507 3.00 -4.36 -36.36
C VAL A 507 4.07 -3.89 -37.33
N ARG A 508 4.15 -4.46 -38.53
CA ARG A 508 5.09 -4.02 -39.58
C ARG A 508 4.91 -2.57 -40.05
N LYS A 509 3.76 -1.96 -39.76
CA LYS A 509 3.46 -0.56 -40.11
C LYS A 509 3.86 0.40 -38.98
N LEU A 510 4.18 -0.12 -37.80
CA LEU A 510 4.64 0.69 -36.67
C LEU A 510 6.13 1.02 -36.88
N PRO A 511 6.59 2.21 -36.45
CA PRO A 511 7.97 2.65 -36.62
C PRO A 511 9.01 1.68 -36.04
N GLU A 512 8.72 1.08 -34.89
CA GLU A 512 9.60 0.16 -34.16
C GLU A 512 9.21 -1.33 -34.34
N GLY A 513 8.17 -1.60 -35.14
CA GLY A 513 7.70 -2.96 -35.40
C GLY A 513 7.34 -3.70 -34.11
N TYR A 514 7.83 -4.92 -33.95
CA TYR A 514 7.63 -5.74 -32.75
C TYR A 514 8.21 -5.15 -31.47
N ASN A 515 9.21 -4.25 -31.57
CA ASN A 515 9.82 -3.58 -30.41
C ASN A 515 9.01 -2.36 -29.95
N THR A 516 7.88 -2.05 -30.60
CA THR A 516 7.00 -0.97 -30.16
C THR A 516 6.55 -1.22 -28.74
N VAL A 517 6.88 -0.26 -27.85
CA VAL A 517 6.55 -0.34 -26.41
C VAL A 517 5.10 0.12 -26.21
N LEU A 518 4.32 -0.71 -25.54
CA LEU A 518 2.98 -0.38 -25.11
C LEU A 518 3.05 0.51 -23.86
N ASN A 519 2.31 1.63 -23.87
CA ASN A 519 2.23 2.50 -22.69
C ASN A 519 1.35 1.87 -21.60
N GLU A 520 1.37 2.46 -20.40
CA GLU A 520 0.68 1.95 -19.21
C GLU A 520 -0.83 1.74 -19.44
N ASP A 521 -1.48 2.68 -20.17
CA ASP A 521 -2.90 2.58 -20.51
C ASP A 521 -3.17 1.81 -21.81
N VAL A 522 -2.13 1.33 -22.48
CA VAL A 522 -2.19 0.66 -23.80
C VAL A 522 -3.00 1.46 -24.83
N SER A 523 -2.98 2.80 -24.70
CA SER A 523 -3.75 3.71 -25.56
C SER A 523 -3.11 3.96 -26.92
N ASN A 524 -1.87 3.51 -27.13
CA ASN A 524 -1.12 3.67 -28.39
C ASN A 524 -1.47 2.61 -29.47
N ILE A 525 -2.34 1.65 -29.14
CA ILE A 525 -2.91 0.68 -30.09
C ILE A 525 -4.43 0.58 -29.90
N SER A 526 -5.16 0.18 -30.96
CA SER A 526 -6.61 0.04 -30.90
C SER A 526 -7.05 -1.18 -30.07
N GLN A 527 -8.31 -1.19 -29.61
CA GLN A 527 -8.87 -2.32 -28.87
C GLN A 527 -8.82 -3.63 -29.66
N GLY A 528 -9.13 -3.60 -30.96
CA GLY A 528 -9.03 -4.78 -31.81
C GLY A 528 -7.59 -5.27 -31.98
N GLN A 529 -6.60 -4.35 -32.07
CA GLN A 529 -5.18 -4.73 -32.08
C GLN A 529 -4.75 -5.39 -30.78
N ARG A 530 -5.25 -4.90 -29.63
CA ARG A 530 -5.02 -5.55 -28.32
C ARG A 530 -5.54 -6.98 -28.32
N GLN A 531 -6.75 -7.20 -28.81
CA GLN A 531 -7.37 -8.52 -28.89
C GLN A 531 -6.59 -9.47 -29.81
N LEU A 532 -6.09 -9.00 -30.97
CA LEU A 532 -5.25 -9.81 -31.83
C LEU A 532 -3.94 -10.25 -31.14
N ILE A 533 -3.33 -9.40 -30.31
CA ILE A 533 -2.14 -9.75 -29.52
C ILE A 533 -2.47 -10.84 -28.48
N THR A 534 -3.62 -10.77 -27.80
CA THR A 534 -4.02 -11.84 -26.86
C THR A 534 -4.33 -13.15 -27.57
N ILE A 535 -4.88 -13.12 -28.78
CA ILE A 535 -5.05 -14.30 -29.61
C ILE A 535 -3.68 -14.87 -30.03
N ALA A 536 -2.70 -14.01 -30.35
CA ALA A 536 -1.33 -14.46 -30.67
C ALA A 536 -0.66 -15.18 -29.46
N ARG A 537 -0.91 -14.73 -28.22
CA ARG A 537 -0.50 -15.46 -27.02
C ARG A 537 -1.08 -16.88 -26.98
N ALA A 538 -2.37 -17.02 -27.26
CA ALA A 538 -3.03 -18.32 -27.27
C ALA A 538 -2.51 -19.25 -28.37
N PHE A 539 -2.16 -18.71 -29.55
CA PHE A 539 -1.49 -19.49 -30.62
C PHE A 539 -0.11 -19.97 -30.16
N LEU A 540 0.66 -19.08 -29.48
CA LEU A 540 2.00 -19.41 -29.02
C LEU A 540 2.00 -20.43 -27.88
N ALA A 541 1.01 -20.33 -26.97
CA ALA A 541 0.82 -21.27 -25.88
C ALA A 541 0.46 -22.68 -26.37
N ASN A 542 -0.23 -22.78 -27.51
CA ASN A 542 -0.66 -24.02 -28.15
C ASN A 542 -1.33 -25.01 -27.19
N PRO A 543 -2.41 -24.63 -26.48
CA PRO A 543 -3.06 -25.43 -25.45
C PRO A 543 -3.89 -26.59 -26.02
N ASP A 544 -4.13 -27.61 -25.20
CA ASP A 544 -5.05 -28.69 -25.51
C ASP A 544 -6.52 -28.28 -25.43
N VAL A 545 -6.83 -27.39 -24.51
CA VAL A 545 -8.17 -26.85 -24.27
C VAL A 545 -8.15 -25.34 -24.36
N LEU A 546 -9.06 -24.78 -25.15
CA LEU A 546 -9.17 -23.35 -25.35
C LEU A 546 -10.44 -22.82 -24.68
N ILE A 547 -10.32 -21.71 -23.99
CA ILE A 547 -11.45 -20.98 -23.40
C ILE A 547 -11.54 -19.61 -24.06
N LEU A 548 -12.70 -19.32 -24.64
CA LEU A 548 -12.96 -18.06 -25.33
C LEU A 548 -14.14 -17.35 -24.67
N ASP A 549 -13.92 -16.10 -24.25
CA ASP A 549 -15.01 -15.19 -23.84
C ASP A 549 -15.19 -14.13 -24.93
N GLU A 550 -16.24 -14.31 -25.75
CA GLU A 550 -16.44 -13.59 -26.99
C GLU A 550 -17.29 -12.32 -26.79
N ALA A 551 -16.63 -11.17 -26.58
CA ALA A 551 -17.29 -9.88 -26.69
C ALA A 551 -16.42 -8.87 -27.47
N THR A 552 -16.92 -8.48 -28.67
CA THR A 552 -16.23 -7.54 -29.57
C THR A 552 -16.97 -6.22 -29.71
N SER A 553 -17.62 -5.74 -28.67
CA SER A 553 -18.59 -4.63 -28.71
C SER A 553 -18.04 -3.22 -29.03
N SER A 554 -16.77 -3.08 -29.44
CA SER A 554 -16.17 -1.75 -29.68
C SER A 554 -15.04 -1.77 -30.71
N VAL A 555 -15.10 -2.66 -31.71
CA VAL A 555 -14.06 -2.84 -32.72
C VAL A 555 -14.62 -2.47 -34.11
N ASP A 556 -13.79 -1.87 -34.97
CA ASP A 556 -14.18 -1.59 -36.36
C ASP A 556 -14.38 -2.90 -37.15
N THR A 557 -15.31 -2.87 -38.12
CA THR A 557 -15.74 -4.04 -38.91
C THR A 557 -14.58 -4.78 -39.59
N ARG A 558 -13.53 -4.06 -40.03
CA ARG A 558 -12.41 -4.69 -40.72
C ARG A 558 -11.54 -5.50 -39.71
N THR A 559 -11.25 -4.92 -38.58
CA THR A 559 -10.49 -5.60 -37.51
C THR A 559 -11.30 -6.75 -36.91
N GLU A 560 -12.62 -6.59 -36.82
CA GLU A 560 -13.53 -7.64 -36.38
C GLU A 560 -13.46 -8.89 -37.28
N ILE A 561 -13.46 -8.73 -38.62
CA ILE A 561 -13.27 -9.85 -39.56
C ILE A 561 -11.91 -10.54 -39.34
N LEU A 562 -10.86 -9.79 -39.04
CA LEU A 562 -9.53 -10.38 -38.76
C LEU A 562 -9.53 -11.17 -37.46
N ILE A 563 -10.16 -10.64 -36.41
CA ILE A 563 -10.33 -11.32 -35.12
C ILE A 563 -11.09 -12.62 -35.32
N GLN A 564 -12.22 -12.59 -36.04
CA GLN A 564 -13.02 -13.77 -36.32
C GLN A 564 -12.23 -14.85 -37.09
N LYS A 565 -11.46 -14.45 -38.10
CA LYS A 565 -10.59 -15.39 -38.85
C LYS A 565 -9.51 -16.00 -37.95
N ALA A 566 -8.88 -15.19 -37.08
CA ALA A 566 -7.87 -15.67 -36.14
C ALA A 566 -8.50 -16.63 -35.13
N MET A 567 -9.68 -16.31 -34.61
CA MET A 567 -10.42 -17.16 -33.67
C MET A 567 -10.81 -18.49 -34.28
N ASN A 568 -11.43 -18.48 -35.47
CA ASN A 568 -11.82 -19.72 -36.18
C ASN A 568 -10.59 -20.63 -36.41
N ARG A 569 -9.47 -20.04 -36.86
CA ARG A 569 -8.20 -20.79 -37.02
C ARG A 569 -7.68 -21.33 -35.69
N LEU A 570 -7.84 -20.59 -34.57
CA LEU A 570 -7.41 -21.02 -33.26
C LEU A 570 -8.24 -22.20 -32.73
N LEU A 571 -9.53 -22.25 -33.09
CA LEU A 571 -10.47 -23.32 -32.71
C LEU A 571 -10.26 -24.64 -33.49
N GLU A 572 -9.65 -24.61 -34.68
CA GLU A 572 -9.46 -25.81 -35.51
C GLU A 572 -8.76 -26.95 -34.76
N ASN A 573 -9.40 -28.12 -34.72
CA ASN A 573 -8.90 -29.37 -34.12
C ASN A 573 -8.55 -29.27 -32.62
N ARG A 574 -9.22 -28.40 -31.85
CA ARG A 574 -9.01 -28.25 -30.40
C ARG A 574 -10.31 -28.40 -29.63
N THR A 575 -10.20 -28.95 -28.42
CA THR A 575 -11.33 -28.90 -27.49
C THR A 575 -11.50 -27.47 -27.04
N SER A 576 -12.71 -26.93 -27.11
CA SER A 576 -12.92 -25.52 -26.80
C SER A 576 -14.23 -25.26 -26.06
N PHE A 577 -14.16 -24.32 -25.10
CA PHE A 577 -15.31 -23.75 -24.39
C PHE A 577 -15.46 -22.31 -24.83
N VAL A 578 -16.59 -21.96 -25.43
CA VAL A 578 -16.83 -20.62 -25.96
C VAL A 578 -18.05 -20.02 -25.27
N VAL A 579 -17.86 -18.94 -24.51
CA VAL A 579 -18.97 -18.10 -24.03
C VAL A 579 -19.46 -17.29 -25.22
N ALA A 580 -20.51 -17.81 -25.85
CA ALA A 580 -20.93 -17.30 -27.13
C ALA A 580 -21.87 -16.09 -26.97
N HIS A 581 -21.45 -14.98 -27.56
CA HIS A 581 -22.22 -13.74 -27.72
C HIS A 581 -22.52 -13.45 -29.20
N ARG A 582 -22.11 -14.35 -30.11
CA ARG A 582 -22.33 -14.23 -31.58
C ARG A 582 -23.08 -15.43 -32.14
N LEU A 583 -23.94 -15.12 -33.07
CA LEU A 583 -24.78 -16.09 -33.75
C LEU A 583 -23.97 -17.18 -34.46
N SER A 584 -22.94 -16.78 -35.23
CA SER A 584 -22.08 -17.72 -35.97
C SER A 584 -21.42 -18.76 -35.07
N THR A 585 -20.86 -18.33 -33.96
CA THR A 585 -20.16 -19.21 -33.00
C THR A 585 -21.13 -20.22 -32.35
N ILE A 586 -22.36 -19.81 -32.07
CA ILE A 586 -23.39 -20.70 -31.51
C ILE A 586 -23.81 -21.76 -32.52
N ARG A 587 -24.01 -21.39 -33.80
CA ARG A 587 -24.46 -22.29 -34.86
C ARG A 587 -23.42 -23.35 -35.23
N ASP A 588 -22.14 -22.96 -35.20
CA ASP A 588 -21.01 -23.82 -35.58
C ASP A 588 -20.56 -24.76 -34.45
N ALA A 589 -21.14 -24.64 -33.23
CA ALA A 589 -20.78 -25.46 -32.07
C ALA A 589 -21.27 -26.90 -32.18
N ASP A 590 -20.40 -27.85 -31.84
CA ASP A 590 -20.75 -29.28 -31.79
C ASP A 590 -21.79 -29.56 -30.68
N ASN A 591 -21.65 -28.86 -29.56
CA ASN A 591 -22.56 -28.99 -28.42
C ASN A 591 -22.81 -27.60 -27.80
N ILE A 592 -24.06 -27.26 -27.60
CA ILE A 592 -24.52 -26.04 -26.94
C ILE A 592 -25.02 -26.43 -25.55
N ILE A 593 -24.47 -25.83 -24.50
CA ILE A 593 -25.01 -25.94 -23.14
C ILE A 593 -25.73 -24.63 -22.79
N VAL A 594 -27.00 -24.75 -22.47
CA VAL A 594 -27.85 -23.63 -22.09
C VAL A 594 -27.93 -23.58 -20.58
N MET A 595 -27.36 -22.54 -19.99
CA MET A 595 -27.27 -22.38 -18.55
C MET A 595 -28.31 -21.40 -18.02
N ASN A 596 -28.91 -21.75 -16.88
CA ASN A 596 -29.75 -20.85 -16.11
C ASN A 596 -29.58 -21.14 -14.62
N HIS A 597 -29.32 -20.10 -13.81
CA HIS A 597 -29.11 -20.19 -12.36
C HIS A 597 -28.18 -21.34 -11.94
N GLY A 598 -27.02 -21.47 -12.61
CA GLY A 598 -25.98 -22.45 -12.29
C GLY A 598 -26.26 -23.88 -12.74
N SER A 599 -27.37 -24.14 -13.44
CA SER A 599 -27.75 -25.46 -13.93
C SER A 599 -27.80 -25.48 -15.45
N ILE A 600 -27.51 -26.64 -16.06
CA ILE A 600 -27.77 -26.85 -17.49
C ILE A 600 -29.27 -27.18 -17.63
N VAL A 601 -29.97 -26.32 -18.40
CA VAL A 601 -31.40 -26.51 -18.67
C VAL A 601 -31.64 -27.26 -19.97
N GLU A 602 -30.78 -27.05 -20.97
CA GLU A 602 -30.83 -27.73 -22.27
C GLU A 602 -29.43 -27.99 -22.78
N THR A 603 -29.26 -29.07 -23.55
CA THR A 603 -28.03 -29.42 -24.26
C THR A 603 -28.34 -30.05 -25.59
N GLY A 604 -27.52 -29.77 -26.60
CA GLY A 604 -27.67 -30.26 -27.96
C GLY A 604 -26.96 -29.36 -28.98
N ASN A 605 -27.14 -29.63 -30.27
CA ASN A 605 -26.69 -28.71 -31.32
C ASN A 605 -27.80 -27.68 -31.66
N HIS A 606 -27.47 -26.67 -32.46
CA HIS A 606 -28.36 -25.57 -32.85
C HIS A 606 -29.70 -26.08 -33.36
N ASP A 607 -29.70 -27.00 -34.36
CA ASP A 607 -30.90 -27.49 -35.01
C ASP A 607 -31.82 -28.23 -34.05
N THR A 608 -31.27 -29.12 -33.22
CA THR A 608 -32.03 -29.89 -32.23
C THR A 608 -32.62 -29.03 -31.12
N LEU A 609 -31.95 -27.98 -30.74
CA LEU A 609 -32.44 -27.06 -29.70
C LEU A 609 -33.49 -26.09 -30.23
N MET A 610 -33.40 -25.67 -31.50
CA MET A 610 -34.42 -24.88 -32.16
C MET A 610 -35.71 -25.68 -32.39
N GLU A 611 -35.59 -26.97 -32.78
CA GLU A 611 -36.74 -27.86 -32.96
C GLU A 611 -37.50 -28.13 -31.65
N LYS A 612 -36.82 -28.08 -30.48
CA LYS A 612 -37.46 -28.22 -29.18
C LYS A 612 -38.36 -27.08 -28.77
N ASP A 613 -38.18 -25.90 -29.39
CA ASP A 613 -38.90 -24.64 -29.12
C ASP A 613 -38.89 -24.31 -27.58
N GLY A 614 -37.73 -24.51 -26.97
CA GLY A 614 -37.51 -24.38 -25.53
C GLY A 614 -36.80 -23.08 -25.15
N PHE A 615 -36.13 -23.10 -23.99
CA PHE A 615 -35.43 -21.94 -23.42
C PHE A 615 -34.34 -21.41 -24.37
N TYR A 616 -33.65 -22.29 -25.11
CA TYR A 616 -32.68 -21.91 -26.12
C TYR A 616 -33.33 -21.12 -27.27
N ALA A 617 -34.45 -21.60 -27.83
CA ALA A 617 -35.13 -20.96 -28.92
C ALA A 617 -35.66 -19.57 -28.50
N ASP A 618 -36.21 -19.44 -27.30
CA ASP A 618 -36.63 -18.14 -26.73
C ASP A 618 -35.46 -17.17 -26.59
N LEU A 619 -34.31 -17.65 -26.06
CA LEU A 619 -33.10 -16.83 -25.89
C LEU A 619 -32.53 -16.41 -27.26
N TYR A 620 -32.47 -17.34 -28.22
CA TYR A 620 -32.00 -17.09 -29.57
C TYR A 620 -32.86 -16.03 -30.28
N ASN A 621 -34.17 -16.21 -30.28
CA ASN A 621 -35.09 -15.29 -30.89
C ASN A 621 -35.11 -13.90 -30.26
N SER A 622 -34.87 -13.81 -28.94
CA SER A 622 -34.82 -12.53 -28.21
C SER A 622 -33.53 -11.75 -28.39
N GLN A 623 -32.41 -12.44 -28.57
CA GLN A 623 -31.09 -11.80 -28.66
C GLN A 623 -30.56 -11.60 -30.08
N PHE A 624 -30.94 -12.48 -31.02
CA PHE A 624 -30.28 -12.58 -32.32
C PHE A 624 -31.23 -12.44 -33.55
N SER A 625 -32.55 -12.36 -33.34
CA SER A 625 -33.49 -12.19 -34.44
C SER A 625 -33.31 -10.88 -35.24
N GLU A 626 -32.68 -9.86 -34.69
CA GLU A 626 -32.36 -8.61 -35.35
C GLU A 626 -31.10 -8.69 -36.24
N GLU A 627 -30.16 -9.58 -35.93
CA GLU A 627 -28.92 -9.76 -36.71
C GLU A 627 -29.15 -10.54 -38.03
N GLU A 628 -30.13 -11.44 -38.08
CA GLU A 628 -30.50 -12.13 -39.35
C GLU A 628 -31.24 -11.23 -40.36
N ALA A 629 -31.78 -10.09 -39.91
CA ALA A 629 -32.54 -9.18 -40.73
C ALA A 629 -31.69 -8.03 -41.33
N SER A 630 -30.42 -7.91 -40.99
CA SER A 630 -29.48 -6.87 -41.44
C SER A 630 -28.35 -7.45 -42.29
#